data_d8e9f76ebe20aba466ee8ce8ec110c5e
#
_entry.id   d8e9f76ebe20aba466ee8ce8ec110c5e
#
_cell.length_a   1.000
_cell.length_b   1.000
_cell.length_c   1.000
_cell.angle_alpha   90.00
_cell.angle_beta   90.00
_cell.angle_gamma   90.00
#
_symmetry.space_group_name_H-M   'P 1'
#
loop_
_entity.id
_entity.type
_entity.pdbx_description
1 polymer ?
#
loop_
_entity_poly.entity_id
_entity_poly.type
_entity_poly.pdbx_seq_one_letter_code
_entity_poly.pdbx_strand_id
1 'polypeptide(L)'
;MKKIKSFTPYIVVFIFFGVILFLSPISGDDWANYLVGKEGIYHSIGNAIGMYFDWEGRFLSRIFINIFTYHKVLWNIANSFVIAGIIYYIVRIVKPRNKRLVFFLALFIILLMNIFTFSQIVVWIAGNITYLFPILFLLFYFYRILRKDNDGYVITLILGISNLLIPMFVEHVAGVLVIFNFIINIFYYIKHRKINKKYVVYLLLSIIGLFLMYFSPGNRMRSSIENLEFNRLSLFGKILYNIPNFIYYTFIIYPYLILLMVISNIYLVKHMVKNKYLKIFMVIYLTTIPISFGIIYLLSNFITHPIFSIIRCDHVVVIGYYISQAIIQFILLFTYSRREKDYLPTLFYFLGMTANGMMLLSPTWGYRTSFLTYLLLAISYIFIIDYYTHERKIVLYFFLGISTFMILFYLILYINVFRAELDRESSIQRQLKNDIIYIERFPSYVNCNINPENEFHMGKFKEYYQIDPDTQVELTDGNWEYLIFYHSKNKASEH
;
A
#
# COMPACT_ATOMS: atom_id res chain seq x y z
N MET A 1 15.55 -3.70 31.68
CA MET A 1 14.88 -4.94 31.27
C MET A 1 13.39 -4.80 30.86
N LYS A 2 12.49 -4.13 31.63
CA LYS A 2 11.06 -3.97 31.22
C LYS A 2 10.85 -3.23 29.89
N LYS A 3 11.67 -2.22 29.56
CA LYS A 3 11.58 -1.49 28.27
C LYS A 3 11.99 -2.38 27.08
N ILE A 4 13.03 -3.20 27.20
CA ILE A 4 13.48 -4.09 26.11
C ILE A 4 12.40 -5.12 25.78
N LYS A 5 11.75 -5.73 26.79
CA LYS A 5 10.63 -6.68 26.58
C LYS A 5 9.45 -6.07 25.80
N SER A 6 9.27 -4.74 25.82
CA SER A 6 8.20 -4.09 25.07
C SER A 6 8.50 -3.92 23.58
N PHE A 7 9.76 -3.96 23.15
CA PHE A 7 10.17 -3.83 21.75
C PHE A 7 10.43 -5.17 21.05
N THR A 8 10.52 -6.28 21.80
CA THR A 8 10.79 -7.62 21.22
C THR A 8 9.88 -7.97 20.03
N PRO A 9 8.55 -7.73 20.04
CA PRO A 9 7.71 -8.05 18.89
C PRO A 9 8.11 -7.29 17.61
N TYR A 10 8.51 -6.03 17.75
CA TYR A 10 8.94 -5.20 16.60
C TYR A 10 10.31 -5.64 16.07
N ILE A 11 11.21 -6.15 16.94
CA ILE A 11 12.48 -6.73 16.53
C ILE A 11 12.25 -8.01 15.72
N VAL A 12 11.31 -8.87 16.15
CA VAL A 12 10.92 -10.07 15.38
C VAL A 12 10.39 -9.69 14.00
N VAL A 13 9.52 -8.68 13.92
CA VAL A 13 9.02 -8.16 12.63
C VAL A 13 10.16 -7.64 11.77
N PHE A 14 11.06 -6.85 12.33
CA PHE A 14 12.24 -6.33 11.64
C PHE A 14 13.09 -7.45 11.04
N ILE A 15 13.41 -8.50 11.84
CA ILE A 15 14.21 -9.64 11.38
C ILE A 15 13.46 -10.40 10.27
N PHE A 16 12.17 -10.68 10.46
CA PHE A 16 11.36 -11.40 9.47
C PHE A 16 11.34 -10.69 8.11
N PHE A 17 10.99 -9.40 8.10
CA PHE A 17 10.98 -8.65 6.84
C PHE A 17 12.39 -8.46 6.26
N GLY A 18 13.42 -8.33 7.12
CA GLY A 18 14.81 -8.34 6.68
C GLY A 18 15.13 -9.59 5.87
N VAL A 19 14.80 -10.77 6.39
CA VAL A 19 15.00 -12.04 5.68
C VAL A 19 14.26 -12.06 4.35
N ILE A 20 12.96 -11.72 4.31
CA ILE A 20 12.17 -11.69 3.07
C ILE A 20 12.81 -10.77 2.02
N LEU A 21 13.23 -9.57 2.41
CA LEU A 21 13.82 -8.59 1.50
C LEU A 21 15.19 -9.00 0.99
N PHE A 22 15.98 -9.70 1.81
CA PHE A 22 17.25 -10.27 1.37
C PHE A 22 17.06 -11.39 0.34
N LEU A 23 16.02 -12.21 0.51
CA LEU A 23 15.69 -13.30 -0.40
C LEU A 23 15.02 -12.85 -1.70
N SER A 24 14.61 -11.59 -1.81
CA SER A 24 13.93 -11.06 -2.99
C SER A 24 14.93 -10.53 -4.02
N PRO A 25 14.81 -10.89 -5.31
CA PRO A 25 15.66 -10.36 -6.37
C PRO A 25 15.32 -8.91 -6.73
N ILE A 26 16.22 -8.26 -7.49
CA ILE A 26 15.95 -6.99 -8.20
C ILE A 26 15.12 -7.30 -9.44
N SER A 27 14.15 -6.43 -9.77
CA SER A 27 13.24 -6.70 -10.89
C SER A 27 12.66 -5.42 -11.51
N GLY A 28 12.29 -5.51 -12.77
CA GLY A 28 11.59 -4.46 -13.50
C GLY A 28 12.38 -3.16 -13.59
N ASP A 29 11.74 -2.06 -13.25
CA ASP A 29 12.38 -0.73 -13.27
C ASP A 29 13.64 -0.65 -12.37
N ASP A 30 13.76 -1.55 -11.38
CA ASP A 30 14.91 -1.54 -10.49
C ASP A 30 16.22 -1.92 -11.20
N TRP A 31 16.19 -2.63 -12.33
CA TRP A 31 17.41 -2.84 -13.16
C TRP A 31 17.93 -1.51 -13.69
N ALA A 32 17.05 -0.67 -14.25
CA ALA A 32 17.43 0.66 -14.73
C ALA A 32 17.92 1.56 -13.58
N ASN A 33 17.20 1.55 -12.45
CA ASN A 33 17.55 2.36 -11.29
C ASN A 33 18.87 1.92 -10.65
N TYR A 34 19.19 0.62 -10.67
CA TYR A 34 20.48 0.08 -10.24
C TYR A 34 21.63 0.64 -11.08
N LEU A 35 21.46 0.66 -12.40
CA LEU A 35 22.48 1.18 -13.32
C LEU A 35 22.75 2.67 -13.07
N VAL A 36 21.70 3.48 -12.89
CA VAL A 36 21.82 4.89 -12.52
C VAL A 36 22.51 5.05 -11.16
N GLY A 37 22.15 4.24 -10.17
CA GLY A 37 22.75 4.30 -8.83
C GLY A 37 24.21 3.89 -8.80
N LYS A 38 24.64 2.98 -9.70
CA LYS A 38 26.02 2.52 -9.86
C LYS A 38 26.97 3.66 -10.23
N GLU A 39 26.48 4.67 -10.95
CA GLU A 39 27.28 5.84 -11.34
C GLU A 39 27.49 6.85 -10.18
N GLY A 40 26.86 6.61 -9.03
CA GLY A 40 27.07 7.35 -7.80
C GLY A 40 25.97 8.37 -7.47
N ILE A 41 26.14 8.99 -6.29
CA ILE A 41 25.10 9.84 -5.69
C ILE A 41 24.84 11.11 -6.52
N TYR A 42 25.86 11.73 -7.09
CA TYR A 42 25.69 12.95 -7.89
C TYR A 42 24.93 12.66 -9.19
N HIS A 43 25.22 11.52 -9.83
CA HIS A 43 24.48 11.08 -11.02
C HIS A 43 23.04 10.75 -10.67
N SER A 44 22.81 10.07 -9.55
CA SER A 44 21.45 9.75 -9.04
C SER A 44 20.61 11.01 -8.80
N ILE A 45 21.21 12.07 -8.22
CA ILE A 45 20.54 13.37 -8.02
C ILE A 45 20.30 14.06 -9.37
N GLY A 46 21.31 14.08 -10.26
CA GLY A 46 21.17 14.64 -11.61
C GLY A 46 20.06 13.97 -12.41
N ASN A 47 19.97 12.64 -12.37
CA ASN A 47 18.88 11.88 -12.98
C ASN A 47 17.51 12.25 -12.38
N ALA A 48 17.42 12.39 -11.05
CA ALA A 48 16.16 12.77 -10.39
C ALA A 48 15.72 14.20 -10.81
N ILE A 49 16.68 15.13 -10.98
CA ILE A 49 16.39 16.46 -11.51
C ILE A 49 15.92 16.38 -12.96
N GLY A 50 16.59 15.62 -13.83
CA GLY A 50 16.13 15.40 -15.21
C GLY A 50 14.72 14.83 -15.25
N MET A 51 14.43 13.75 -14.51
CA MET A 51 13.13 13.14 -14.45
C MET A 51 12.04 14.09 -13.92
N TYR A 52 12.37 15.02 -13.02
CA TYR A 52 11.42 16.03 -12.54
C TYR A 52 10.94 16.97 -13.65
N PHE A 53 11.82 17.29 -14.60
CA PHE A 53 11.46 18.12 -15.74
C PHE A 53 10.84 17.33 -16.90
N ASP A 54 11.27 16.08 -17.10
CA ASP A 54 10.96 15.32 -18.31
C ASP A 54 9.84 14.28 -18.13
N TRP A 55 9.60 13.76 -16.91
CA TRP A 55 8.72 12.60 -16.75
C TRP A 55 7.79 12.60 -15.52
N GLU A 56 8.30 12.90 -14.31
CA GLU A 56 7.50 12.78 -13.07
C GLU A 56 7.91 13.75 -11.98
N GLY A 57 6.91 14.24 -11.22
CA GLY A 57 7.17 15.17 -10.10
C GLY A 57 7.63 14.53 -8.79
N ARG A 58 7.78 13.21 -8.73
CA ARG A 58 8.13 12.44 -7.51
C ARG A 58 9.62 12.51 -7.18
N PHE A 59 10.13 13.72 -7.06
CA PHE A 59 11.56 14.01 -6.95
C PHE A 59 12.27 13.23 -5.84
N LEU A 60 11.70 13.20 -4.62
CA LEU A 60 12.31 12.49 -3.51
C LEU A 60 12.28 10.97 -3.71
N SER A 61 11.17 10.42 -4.20
CA SER A 61 11.12 8.98 -4.52
C SER A 61 12.24 8.62 -5.49
N ARG A 62 12.46 9.40 -6.55
CA ARG A 62 13.47 9.11 -7.56
C ARG A 62 14.88 9.11 -7.00
N ILE A 63 15.25 10.10 -6.16
CA ILE A 63 16.56 10.12 -5.50
C ILE A 63 16.78 8.85 -4.67
N PHE A 64 15.81 8.52 -3.81
CA PHE A 64 15.92 7.35 -2.93
C PHE A 64 15.93 6.03 -3.73
N ILE A 65 15.13 5.92 -4.79
CA ILE A 65 15.09 4.74 -5.65
C ILE A 65 16.46 4.51 -6.28
N ASN A 66 17.05 5.51 -6.94
CA ASN A 66 18.33 5.38 -7.59
C ASN A 66 19.45 4.96 -6.61
N ILE A 67 19.55 5.64 -5.46
CA ILE A 67 20.58 5.36 -4.45
C ILE A 67 20.38 3.96 -3.84
N PHE A 68 19.17 3.64 -3.39
CA PHE A 68 18.94 2.44 -2.61
C PHE A 68 18.79 1.18 -3.47
N THR A 69 18.46 1.29 -4.75
CA THR A 69 18.46 0.11 -5.62
C THR A 69 19.90 -0.41 -5.81
N TYR A 70 20.87 0.45 -5.99
CA TYR A 70 22.28 0.06 -5.99
C TYR A 70 22.76 -0.44 -4.62
N HIS A 71 22.37 0.24 -3.55
CA HIS A 71 22.67 -0.16 -2.17
C HIS A 71 21.57 -1.03 -1.56
N LYS A 72 21.12 -2.09 -2.26
CA LYS A 72 20.00 -2.95 -1.89
C LYS A 72 20.09 -3.49 -0.44
N VAL A 73 21.26 -3.89 0.02
CA VAL A 73 21.48 -4.38 1.39
C VAL A 73 21.09 -3.31 2.42
N LEU A 74 21.55 -2.07 2.20
CA LEU A 74 21.20 -0.95 3.08
C LEU A 74 19.70 -0.68 3.06
N TRP A 75 19.08 -0.74 1.86
CA TRP A 75 17.63 -0.59 1.75
C TRP A 75 16.85 -1.71 2.43
N ASN A 76 17.27 -2.95 2.32
CA ASN A 76 16.60 -4.08 2.99
C ASN A 76 16.54 -3.87 4.52
N ILE A 77 17.64 -3.36 5.11
CA ILE A 77 17.69 -3.01 6.53
C ILE A 77 16.74 -1.82 6.82
N ALA A 78 16.84 -0.75 6.05
CA ALA A 78 16.01 0.44 6.23
C ALA A 78 14.51 0.11 6.06
N ASN A 79 14.14 -0.66 5.03
CA ASN A 79 12.76 -1.06 4.78
C ASN A 79 12.18 -1.95 5.90
N SER A 80 12.99 -2.82 6.48
CA SER A 80 12.58 -3.61 7.65
C SER A 80 12.23 -2.71 8.85
N PHE A 81 12.97 -1.62 9.06
CA PHE A 81 12.63 -0.58 10.04
C PHE A 81 11.36 0.17 9.66
N VAL A 82 11.16 0.48 8.38
CA VAL A 82 9.94 1.15 7.90
C VAL A 82 8.71 0.33 8.26
N ILE A 83 8.71 -0.96 7.97
CA ILE A 83 7.57 -1.85 8.24
C ILE A 83 7.32 -1.99 9.74
N ALA A 84 8.38 -2.26 10.52
CA ALA A 84 8.26 -2.35 11.97
C ALA A 84 7.78 -1.02 12.59
N GLY A 85 8.24 0.12 12.04
CA GLY A 85 7.83 1.46 12.43
C GLY A 85 6.37 1.76 12.10
N ILE A 86 5.86 1.33 10.95
CA ILE A 86 4.44 1.45 10.59
C ILE A 86 3.57 0.73 11.62
N ILE A 87 3.89 -0.54 11.92
CA ILE A 87 3.17 -1.32 12.95
C ILE A 87 3.26 -0.64 14.31
N TYR A 88 4.44 -0.14 14.68
CA TYR A 88 4.64 0.59 15.93
C TYR A 88 3.74 1.83 16.00
N TYR A 89 3.68 2.67 14.95
CA TYR A 89 2.87 3.88 14.99
C TYR A 89 1.37 3.58 14.94
N ILE A 90 0.91 2.53 14.24
CA ILE A 90 -0.48 2.08 14.33
C ILE A 90 -0.86 1.79 15.80
N VAL A 91 -0.05 0.98 16.49
CA VAL A 91 -0.28 0.66 17.92
C VAL A 91 -0.27 1.92 18.79
N ARG A 92 0.62 2.88 18.49
CA ARG A 92 0.70 4.15 19.26
C ARG A 92 -0.46 5.09 19.00
N ILE A 93 -0.95 5.14 17.77
CA ILE A 93 -2.10 5.96 17.36
C ILE A 93 -3.39 5.39 17.98
N VAL A 94 -3.60 4.08 17.88
CA VAL A 94 -4.79 3.44 18.45
C VAL A 94 -4.81 3.56 19.98
N LYS A 95 -3.66 3.55 20.67
CA LYS A 95 -3.56 3.58 22.14
C LYS A 95 -4.42 2.48 22.76
N PRO A 96 -4.14 1.21 22.44
CA PRO A 96 -5.06 0.11 22.63
C PRO A 96 -5.30 -0.26 24.09
N ARG A 97 -6.47 -0.85 24.35
CA ARG A 97 -6.80 -1.56 25.59
C ARG A 97 -6.02 -2.88 25.69
N ASN A 98 -5.90 -3.59 24.53
CA ASN A 98 -5.07 -4.80 24.42
C ASN A 98 -3.94 -4.59 23.39
N LYS A 99 -2.74 -4.29 23.87
CA LYS A 99 -1.56 -4.04 23.02
C LYS A 99 -1.19 -5.22 22.13
N ARG A 100 -1.33 -6.46 22.62
CA ARG A 100 -1.02 -7.66 21.83
C ARG A 100 -2.01 -7.84 20.69
N LEU A 101 -3.29 -7.66 20.97
CA LEU A 101 -4.33 -7.76 19.94
C LEU A 101 -4.08 -6.75 18.81
N VAL A 102 -3.88 -5.47 19.15
CA VAL A 102 -3.67 -4.44 18.12
C VAL A 102 -2.34 -4.62 17.39
N PHE A 103 -1.30 -5.13 18.04
CA PHE A 103 -0.06 -5.51 17.36
C PHE A 103 -0.31 -6.58 16.28
N PHE A 104 -1.02 -7.68 16.61
CA PHE A 104 -1.33 -8.72 15.64
C PHE A 104 -2.32 -8.26 14.57
N LEU A 105 -3.28 -7.40 14.88
CA LEU A 105 -4.14 -6.76 13.88
C LEU A 105 -3.34 -5.88 12.91
N ALA A 106 -2.37 -5.10 13.40
CA ALA A 106 -1.51 -4.28 12.56
C ALA A 106 -0.56 -5.13 11.70
N LEU A 107 -0.02 -6.22 12.25
CA LEU A 107 0.79 -7.19 11.50
C LEU A 107 -0.06 -7.92 10.44
N PHE A 108 -1.27 -8.31 10.80
CA PHE A 108 -2.26 -8.92 9.91
C PHE A 108 -2.53 -8.08 8.66
N ILE A 109 -2.65 -6.75 8.79
CA ILE A 109 -2.84 -5.85 7.64
C ILE A 109 -1.69 -5.97 6.65
N ILE A 110 -0.45 -6.06 7.14
CA ILE A 110 0.73 -6.12 6.27
C ILE A 110 0.88 -7.51 5.63
N LEU A 111 0.66 -8.58 6.40
CA LEU A 111 0.86 -9.95 5.93
C LEU A 111 -0.26 -10.46 5.02
N LEU A 112 -1.49 -9.98 5.20
CA LEU A 112 -2.67 -10.47 4.50
C LEU A 112 -3.17 -9.52 3.41
N MET A 113 -2.38 -8.52 3.01
CA MET A 113 -2.67 -7.84 1.76
C MET A 113 -2.58 -8.84 0.59
N ASN A 114 -3.26 -8.55 -0.50
CA ASN A 114 -3.15 -9.35 -1.72
C ASN A 114 -1.67 -9.53 -2.11
N ILE A 115 -1.28 -10.73 -2.55
CA ILE A 115 0.10 -11.08 -2.86
C ILE A 115 0.72 -10.14 -3.91
N PHE A 116 -0.05 -9.70 -4.91
CA PHE A 116 0.38 -8.69 -5.88
C PHE A 116 0.66 -7.34 -5.20
N THR A 117 -0.17 -6.94 -4.24
CA THR A 117 0.06 -5.73 -3.45
C THR A 117 1.32 -5.87 -2.60
N PHE A 118 1.50 -7.03 -1.96
CA PHE A 118 2.68 -7.32 -1.15
C PHE A 118 3.96 -7.23 -1.99
N SER A 119 3.97 -7.88 -3.16
CA SER A 119 5.12 -7.85 -4.06
C SER A 119 5.46 -6.42 -4.54
N GLN A 120 4.44 -5.61 -4.84
CA GLN A 120 4.63 -4.25 -5.36
C GLN A 120 4.97 -3.21 -4.29
N ILE A 121 4.57 -3.41 -3.03
CA ILE A 121 4.71 -2.40 -1.97
C ILE A 121 5.80 -2.79 -0.97
N VAL A 122 5.95 -4.07 -0.65
CA VAL A 122 6.92 -4.53 0.35
C VAL A 122 8.24 -4.91 -0.30
N VAL A 123 8.19 -5.64 -1.41
CA VAL A 123 9.35 -6.30 -2.01
C VAL A 123 10.02 -5.45 -3.08
N TRP A 124 9.27 -4.93 -4.04
CA TRP A 124 9.80 -4.13 -5.13
C TRP A 124 10.30 -2.78 -4.63
N ILE A 125 11.58 -2.46 -4.85
CA ILE A 125 12.25 -1.31 -4.24
C ILE A 125 11.60 0.01 -4.67
N ALA A 126 11.40 0.22 -5.97
CA ALA A 126 10.78 1.44 -6.47
C ALA A 126 9.35 1.63 -5.94
N GLY A 127 8.56 0.55 -5.88
CA GLY A 127 7.23 0.59 -5.30
C GLY A 127 7.22 0.85 -3.80
N ASN A 128 8.15 0.23 -3.07
CA ASN A 128 8.28 0.41 -1.64
C ASN A 128 8.63 1.87 -1.28
N ILE A 129 9.66 2.43 -1.91
CA ILE A 129 10.10 3.81 -1.66
C ILE A 129 9.00 4.80 -2.02
N THR A 130 8.24 4.54 -3.08
CA THR A 130 7.19 5.47 -3.52
C THR A 130 5.95 5.40 -2.63
N TYR A 131 5.50 4.18 -2.24
CA TYR A 131 4.18 3.99 -1.64
C TYR A 131 4.20 3.65 -0.15
N LEU A 132 5.20 2.88 0.35
CA LEU A 132 5.25 2.45 1.74
C LEU A 132 6.10 3.39 2.61
N PHE A 133 7.26 3.80 2.12
CA PHE A 133 8.20 4.62 2.88
C PHE A 133 7.59 5.94 3.38
N PRO A 134 6.88 6.75 2.57
CA PRO A 134 6.26 7.99 3.04
C PRO A 134 5.17 7.76 4.10
N ILE A 135 4.55 6.59 4.12
CA ILE A 135 3.53 6.25 5.13
C ILE A 135 4.12 6.19 6.54
N LEU A 136 5.36 5.76 6.71
CA LEU A 136 6.03 5.79 8.01
C LEU A 136 6.05 7.22 8.58
N PHE A 137 6.47 8.18 7.76
CA PHE A 137 6.54 9.59 8.17
C PHE A 137 5.14 10.20 8.36
N LEU A 138 4.17 9.82 7.53
CA LEU A 138 2.79 10.23 7.68
C LEU A 138 2.20 9.74 9.01
N LEU A 139 2.40 8.47 9.37
CA LEU A 139 1.92 7.91 10.64
C LEU A 139 2.69 8.48 11.84
N PHE A 140 3.99 8.74 11.71
CA PHE A 140 4.75 9.47 12.73
C PHE A 140 4.15 10.86 12.96
N TYR A 141 3.88 11.60 11.88
CA TYR A 141 3.25 12.91 11.94
C TYR A 141 1.87 12.84 12.61
N PHE A 142 1.00 11.92 12.17
CA PHE A 142 -0.32 11.70 12.79
C PHE A 142 -0.21 11.39 14.28
N TYR A 143 0.71 10.50 14.66
CA TYR A 143 0.94 10.18 16.06
C TYR A 143 1.32 11.42 16.88
N ARG A 144 2.21 12.25 16.37
CA ARG A 144 2.66 13.47 17.08
C ARG A 144 1.53 14.47 17.25
N ILE A 145 0.73 14.70 16.21
CA ILE A 145 -0.38 15.66 16.24
C ILE A 145 -1.55 15.15 17.11
N LEU A 146 -1.88 13.86 17.03
CA LEU A 146 -3.10 13.32 17.65
C LEU A 146 -2.89 12.82 19.10
N ARG A 147 -1.65 12.49 19.48
CA ARG A 147 -1.36 11.81 20.75
C ARG A 147 -0.31 12.50 21.61
N LYS A 148 0.25 13.60 21.18
CA LYS A 148 1.26 14.39 21.92
C LYS A 148 0.86 15.85 21.99
N ASP A 149 0.81 16.38 23.23
CA ASP A 149 0.36 17.74 23.45
C ASP A 149 1.50 18.75 23.26
N ASN A 150 2.74 18.39 23.62
CA ASN A 150 3.89 19.28 23.57
C ASN A 150 5.05 18.65 22.79
N ASP A 151 5.48 19.37 21.77
CA ASP A 151 6.69 19.08 20.99
C ASP A 151 7.76 20.12 21.31
N GLY A 152 8.97 19.67 21.62
CA GLY A 152 10.13 20.57 21.69
C GLY A 152 10.44 21.15 20.29
N TYR A 153 11.27 22.20 20.27
CA TYR A 153 11.63 22.93 19.05
C TYR A 153 12.12 22.00 17.91
N VAL A 154 13.03 21.07 18.22
CA VAL A 154 13.60 20.13 17.24
C VAL A 154 12.51 19.28 16.59
N ILE A 155 11.59 18.72 17.39
CA ILE A 155 10.47 17.93 16.85
C ILE A 155 9.54 18.79 15.99
N THR A 156 9.26 20.02 16.42
CA THR A 156 8.43 20.95 15.65
C THR A 156 9.05 21.24 14.28
N LEU A 157 10.36 21.44 14.23
CA LEU A 157 11.10 21.62 12.98
C LEU A 157 11.04 20.37 12.09
N ILE A 158 11.30 19.19 12.66
CA ILE A 158 11.20 17.92 11.94
C ILE A 158 9.80 17.72 11.34
N LEU A 159 8.74 18.01 12.11
CA LEU A 159 7.37 17.94 11.60
C LEU A 159 7.10 18.97 10.50
N GLY A 160 7.65 20.18 10.58
CA GLY A 160 7.58 21.19 9.53
C GLY A 160 8.24 20.70 8.23
N ILE A 161 9.47 20.23 8.32
CA ILE A 161 10.22 19.65 7.18
C ILE A 161 9.46 18.44 6.60
N SER A 162 8.93 17.56 7.45
CA SER A 162 8.14 16.40 7.00
C SER A 162 6.90 16.81 6.21
N ASN A 163 6.22 17.91 6.58
CA ASN A 163 5.07 18.42 5.84
C ASN A 163 5.43 18.94 4.45
N LEU A 164 6.65 19.42 4.24
CA LEU A 164 7.14 19.81 2.91
C LEU A 164 7.57 18.59 2.09
N LEU A 165 8.26 17.63 2.71
CA LEU A 165 8.93 16.53 2.00
C LEU A 165 8.00 15.33 1.72
N ILE A 166 7.10 14.95 2.63
CA ILE A 166 6.18 13.81 2.42
C ILE A 166 5.41 13.93 1.11
N PRO A 167 4.84 15.11 0.74
CA PRO A 167 4.13 15.27 -0.52
C PRO A 167 4.97 14.97 -1.78
N MET A 168 6.29 15.11 -1.70
CA MET A 168 7.19 14.92 -2.85
C MET A 168 7.46 13.43 -3.18
N PHE A 169 6.84 12.50 -2.45
CA PHE A 169 6.92 11.06 -2.75
C PHE A 169 5.80 10.60 -3.68
N VAL A 170 4.52 10.92 -3.37
CA VAL A 170 3.39 10.44 -4.16
C VAL A 170 2.10 11.25 -3.89
N GLU A 171 1.28 11.42 -4.91
CA GLU A 171 0.16 12.37 -4.98
C GLU A 171 -0.92 12.15 -3.91
N HIS A 172 -1.38 10.91 -3.73
CA HIS A 172 -2.47 10.59 -2.80
C HIS A 172 -2.05 10.70 -1.33
N VAL A 173 -0.78 10.43 -1.00
CA VAL A 173 -0.23 10.68 0.35
C VAL A 173 -0.17 12.18 0.61
N ALA A 174 0.26 12.95 -0.39
CA ALA A 174 0.29 14.41 -0.31
C ALA A 174 -1.10 15.00 -0.03
N GLY A 175 -2.09 14.56 -0.78
CA GLY A 175 -3.46 15.04 -0.61
C GLY A 175 -4.05 14.67 0.75
N VAL A 176 -3.83 13.45 1.24
CA VAL A 176 -4.27 13.03 2.58
C VAL A 176 -3.62 13.91 3.67
N LEU A 177 -2.33 14.23 3.55
CA LEU A 177 -1.63 15.09 4.49
C LEU A 177 -2.21 16.52 4.51
N VAL A 178 -2.48 17.10 3.33
CA VAL A 178 -3.09 18.44 3.22
C VAL A 178 -4.48 18.45 3.86
N ILE A 179 -5.32 17.47 3.56
CA ILE A 179 -6.68 17.37 4.13
C ILE A 179 -6.63 17.14 5.63
N PHE A 180 -5.73 16.29 6.12
CA PHE A 180 -5.53 16.10 7.55
C PHE A 180 -5.15 17.43 8.24
N ASN A 181 -4.18 18.17 7.70
CA ASN A 181 -3.79 19.47 8.22
C ASN A 181 -4.93 20.49 8.24
N PHE A 182 -5.73 20.49 7.18
CA PHE A 182 -6.92 21.36 7.10
C PHE A 182 -7.92 21.02 8.21
N ILE A 183 -8.24 19.73 8.40
CA ILE A 183 -9.14 19.26 9.46
C ILE A 183 -8.62 19.64 10.85
N ILE A 184 -7.32 19.48 11.11
CA ILE A 184 -6.71 19.82 12.40
C ILE A 184 -6.79 21.31 12.69
N ASN A 185 -6.57 22.18 11.68
CA ASN A 185 -6.72 23.63 11.84
C ASN A 185 -8.16 23.99 12.18
N ILE A 186 -9.16 23.43 11.49
CA ILE A 186 -10.58 23.65 11.77
C ILE A 186 -10.93 23.18 13.19
N PHE A 187 -10.52 21.94 13.53
CA PHE A 187 -10.80 21.38 14.85
C PHE A 187 -10.19 22.22 15.97
N TYR A 188 -8.96 22.66 15.81
CA TYR A 188 -8.28 23.52 16.77
C TYR A 188 -9.02 24.87 16.94
N TYR A 189 -9.43 25.50 15.82
CA TYR A 189 -10.18 26.76 15.83
C TYR A 189 -11.54 26.61 16.52
N ILE A 190 -12.29 25.56 16.23
CA ILE A 190 -13.59 25.28 16.85
C ILE A 190 -13.44 25.13 18.38
N LYS A 191 -12.42 24.37 18.80
CA LYS A 191 -12.18 24.05 20.21
C LYS A 191 -11.65 25.24 21.03
N HIS A 192 -10.74 26.01 20.46
CA HIS A 192 -10.00 27.04 21.20
C HIS A 192 -10.37 28.47 20.80
N ARG A 193 -11.19 28.65 19.74
CA ARG A 193 -11.53 29.97 19.16
C ARG A 193 -10.32 30.82 18.81
N LYS A 194 -9.18 30.19 18.55
CA LYS A 194 -7.89 30.82 18.21
C LYS A 194 -7.22 30.04 17.08
N ILE A 195 -6.49 30.75 16.24
CA ILE A 195 -5.67 30.14 15.18
C ILE A 195 -4.33 29.70 15.78
N ASN A 196 -3.93 28.46 15.51
CA ASN A 196 -2.60 27.96 15.89
C ASN A 196 -1.63 28.17 14.73
N LYS A 197 -0.72 29.13 14.85
CA LYS A 197 0.27 29.47 13.82
C LYS A 197 1.08 28.25 13.37
N LYS A 198 1.44 27.35 14.28
CA LYS A 198 2.17 26.11 14.00
C LYS A 198 1.40 25.21 13.00
N TYR A 199 0.11 24.98 13.22
CA TYR A 199 -0.71 24.14 12.34
C TYR A 199 -0.98 24.81 10.99
N VAL A 200 -1.09 26.14 10.95
CA VAL A 200 -1.19 26.88 9.68
C VAL A 200 0.09 26.73 8.87
N VAL A 201 1.27 26.86 9.51
CA VAL A 201 2.56 26.64 8.82
C VAL A 201 2.65 25.21 8.28
N TYR A 202 2.24 24.19 9.02
CA TYR A 202 2.24 22.80 8.54
C TYR A 202 1.31 22.63 7.34
N LEU A 203 0.13 23.23 7.34
CA LEU A 203 -0.78 23.23 6.21
C LEU A 203 -0.13 23.90 4.98
N LEU A 204 0.44 25.08 5.13
CA LEU A 204 1.09 25.79 4.03
C LEU A 204 2.26 24.99 3.45
N LEU A 205 3.12 24.41 4.29
CA LEU A 205 4.24 23.57 3.83
C LEU A 205 3.75 22.34 3.08
N SER A 206 2.68 21.68 3.54
CA SER A 206 2.12 20.53 2.84
C SER A 206 1.48 20.92 1.49
N ILE A 207 0.85 22.08 1.41
CA ILE A 207 0.35 22.62 0.13
C ILE A 207 1.52 22.94 -0.81
N ILE A 208 2.58 23.60 -0.34
CA ILE A 208 3.76 23.90 -1.16
C ILE A 208 4.36 22.62 -1.70
N GLY A 209 4.57 21.59 -0.85
CA GLY A 209 5.11 20.29 -1.29
C GLY A 209 4.23 19.60 -2.34
N LEU A 210 2.90 19.63 -2.15
CA LEU A 210 1.94 19.11 -3.13
C LEU A 210 2.03 19.87 -4.47
N PHE A 211 2.10 21.20 -4.44
CA PHE A 211 2.22 22.01 -5.65
C PHE A 211 3.53 21.74 -6.40
N LEU A 212 4.66 21.64 -5.69
CA LEU A 212 5.96 21.33 -6.29
C LEU A 212 5.91 19.98 -7.01
N MET A 213 5.28 18.97 -6.44
CA MET A 213 5.15 17.66 -7.04
C MET A 213 4.15 17.63 -8.20
N TYR A 214 2.91 18.09 -7.96
CA TYR A 214 1.81 17.94 -8.92
C TYR A 214 1.99 18.80 -10.18
N PHE A 215 2.49 20.04 -10.03
CA PHE A 215 2.71 20.97 -11.14
C PHE A 215 4.11 20.89 -11.75
N SER A 216 4.87 19.83 -11.46
CA SER A 216 6.17 19.63 -12.11
C SER A 216 6.04 19.59 -13.63
N PRO A 217 7.05 20.09 -14.36
CA PRO A 217 7.06 20.01 -15.83
C PRO A 217 6.92 18.55 -16.33
N GLY A 218 7.62 17.61 -15.69
CA GLY A 218 7.58 16.19 -16.04
C GLY A 218 6.17 15.58 -15.94
N ASN A 219 5.40 15.87 -14.90
CA ASN A 219 4.01 15.40 -14.81
C ASN A 219 3.14 15.94 -15.95
N ARG A 220 3.36 17.19 -16.39
CA ARG A 220 2.64 17.75 -17.55
C ARG A 220 3.05 17.05 -18.84
N MET A 221 4.35 16.84 -19.04
CA MET A 221 4.89 16.15 -20.20
C MET A 221 4.34 14.74 -20.31
N ARG A 222 4.43 13.97 -19.23
CA ARG A 222 3.87 12.62 -19.14
C ARG A 222 2.38 12.58 -19.43
N SER A 223 1.61 13.51 -18.88
CA SER A 223 0.16 13.57 -19.12
C SER A 223 -0.21 13.92 -20.56
N SER A 224 0.68 14.58 -21.31
CA SER A 224 0.49 14.89 -22.75
C SER A 224 0.78 13.70 -23.67
N ILE A 225 1.49 12.66 -23.15
CA ILE A 225 1.89 11.47 -23.92
C ILE A 225 1.04 10.26 -23.51
N GLU A 226 0.89 10.05 -22.20
CA GLU A 226 0.17 8.91 -21.66
C GLU A 226 -1.30 9.23 -21.39
N ASN A 227 -2.17 8.24 -21.58
CA ASN A 227 -3.60 8.29 -21.21
C ASN A 227 -4.37 9.46 -21.83
N LEU A 228 -4.11 9.79 -23.09
CA LEU A 228 -4.71 10.93 -23.78
C LEU A 228 -6.24 10.92 -23.77
N GLU A 229 -6.86 9.76 -23.93
CA GLU A 229 -8.33 9.62 -23.90
C GLU A 229 -8.90 10.03 -22.54
N PHE A 230 -8.31 9.54 -21.45
CA PHE A 230 -8.72 9.92 -20.10
C PHE A 230 -8.51 11.42 -19.83
N ASN A 231 -7.39 11.97 -20.30
CA ASN A 231 -7.04 13.37 -20.07
C ASN A 231 -7.99 14.35 -20.79
N ARG A 232 -8.60 13.92 -21.91
CA ARG A 232 -9.61 14.68 -22.66
C ARG A 232 -10.98 14.71 -21.98
N LEU A 233 -11.26 13.81 -21.03
CA LEU A 233 -12.53 13.79 -20.32
C LEU A 233 -12.70 15.05 -19.46
N SER A 234 -13.94 15.53 -19.35
CA SER A 234 -14.30 16.55 -18.36
C SER A 234 -14.07 16.04 -16.95
N LEU A 235 -14.02 16.92 -15.96
CA LEU A 235 -13.89 16.53 -14.55
C LEU A 235 -14.93 15.48 -14.14
N PHE A 236 -16.18 15.69 -14.51
CA PHE A 236 -17.27 14.75 -14.23
C PHE A 236 -17.09 13.44 -15.00
N GLY A 237 -16.64 13.50 -16.27
CA GLY A 237 -16.32 12.32 -17.07
C GLY A 237 -15.23 11.45 -16.44
N LYS A 238 -14.15 12.06 -15.91
CA LYS A 238 -13.09 11.33 -15.17
C LYS A 238 -13.62 10.62 -13.92
N ILE A 239 -14.48 11.30 -13.16
CA ILE A 239 -15.11 10.72 -11.98
C ILE A 239 -15.97 9.51 -12.38
N LEU A 240 -16.86 9.66 -13.36
CA LEU A 240 -17.72 8.57 -13.82
C LEU A 240 -16.91 7.38 -14.36
N TYR A 241 -15.87 7.65 -15.14
CA TYR A 241 -14.97 6.62 -15.66
C TYR A 241 -14.32 5.79 -14.55
N ASN A 242 -13.96 6.44 -13.43
CA ASN A 242 -13.22 5.80 -12.34
C ASN A 242 -14.09 5.29 -11.18
N ILE A 243 -15.42 5.49 -11.18
CA ILE A 243 -16.28 4.94 -10.12
C ILE A 243 -16.14 3.42 -9.97
N PRO A 244 -16.10 2.59 -11.03
CA PRO A 244 -15.87 1.16 -10.91
C PRO A 244 -14.54 0.83 -10.23
N ASN A 245 -13.47 1.54 -10.60
CA ASN A 245 -12.15 1.40 -9.97
C ASN A 245 -12.17 1.79 -8.49
N PHE A 246 -12.86 2.90 -8.16
CA PHE A 246 -13.01 3.32 -6.76
C PHE A 246 -13.64 2.21 -5.91
N ILE A 247 -14.71 1.59 -6.38
CA ILE A 247 -15.40 0.49 -5.68
C ILE A 247 -14.48 -0.72 -5.57
N TYR A 248 -13.90 -1.14 -6.68
CA TYR A 248 -13.03 -2.31 -6.75
C TYR A 248 -11.85 -2.20 -5.78
N TYR A 249 -11.10 -1.10 -5.87
CA TYR A 249 -9.90 -0.88 -5.06
C TYR A 249 -10.18 -0.44 -3.61
N THR A 250 -11.40 -0.05 -3.27
CA THR A 250 -11.76 0.28 -1.87
C THR A 250 -12.34 -0.93 -1.13
N PHE A 251 -13.22 -1.70 -1.79
CA PHE A 251 -14.07 -2.66 -1.10
C PHE A 251 -13.87 -4.11 -1.51
N ILE A 252 -13.27 -4.40 -2.66
CA ILE A 252 -13.25 -5.77 -3.22
C ILE A 252 -11.86 -6.39 -3.19
N ILE A 253 -10.84 -5.65 -3.61
CA ILE A 253 -9.48 -6.15 -3.82
C ILE A 253 -8.78 -6.68 -2.56
N TYR A 254 -9.25 -6.26 -1.38
CA TYR A 254 -8.68 -6.63 -0.10
C TYR A 254 -9.67 -7.45 0.74
N PRO A 255 -9.82 -8.76 0.50
CA PRO A 255 -10.79 -9.60 1.22
C PRO A 255 -10.57 -9.59 2.73
N TYR A 256 -9.35 -9.33 3.17
CA TYR A 256 -9.00 -9.24 4.59
C TYR A 256 -9.44 -7.91 5.23
N LEU A 257 -9.50 -6.83 4.47
CA LEU A 257 -10.14 -5.59 4.92
C LEU A 257 -11.65 -5.82 5.13
N ILE A 258 -12.27 -6.61 4.24
CA ILE A 258 -13.67 -7.03 4.38
C ILE A 258 -13.89 -7.74 5.72
N LEU A 259 -12.99 -8.63 6.13
CA LEU A 259 -13.08 -9.29 7.43
C LEU A 259 -13.08 -8.29 8.60
N LEU A 260 -12.14 -7.35 8.62
CA LEU A 260 -12.08 -6.31 9.67
C LEU A 260 -13.32 -5.42 9.64
N MET A 261 -13.77 -5.06 8.45
CA MET A 261 -14.98 -4.27 8.22
C MET A 261 -16.23 -4.99 8.75
N VAL A 262 -16.40 -6.26 8.41
CA VAL A 262 -17.55 -7.10 8.85
C VAL A 262 -17.56 -7.23 10.38
N ILE A 263 -16.43 -7.56 11.00
CA ILE A 263 -16.32 -7.64 12.46
C ILE A 263 -16.72 -6.30 13.09
N SER A 264 -16.17 -5.19 12.59
CA SER A 264 -16.48 -3.85 13.09
C SER A 264 -17.96 -3.49 12.93
N ASN A 265 -18.56 -3.80 11.77
CA ASN A 265 -19.97 -3.53 11.50
C ASN A 265 -20.91 -4.30 12.44
N ILE A 266 -20.62 -5.58 12.70
CA ILE A 266 -21.41 -6.38 13.65
C ILE A 266 -21.41 -5.70 15.02
N TYR A 267 -20.25 -5.26 15.52
CA TYR A 267 -20.17 -4.60 16.81
C TYR A 267 -20.83 -3.22 16.81
N LEU A 268 -20.60 -2.41 15.78
CA LEU A 268 -21.23 -1.08 15.66
C LEU A 268 -22.75 -1.19 15.60
N VAL A 269 -23.29 -2.03 14.73
CA VAL A 269 -24.75 -2.23 14.62
C VAL A 269 -25.34 -2.77 15.91
N LYS A 270 -24.68 -3.77 16.53
CA LYS A 270 -25.14 -4.33 17.80
C LYS A 270 -25.32 -3.28 18.90
N HIS A 271 -24.42 -2.30 18.98
CA HIS A 271 -24.37 -1.35 20.08
C HIS A 271 -24.94 0.03 19.75
N MET A 272 -25.02 0.40 18.45
CA MET A 272 -25.53 1.72 18.03
C MET A 272 -26.99 1.69 17.58
N VAL A 273 -27.49 0.55 17.06
CA VAL A 273 -28.86 0.42 16.56
C VAL A 273 -29.76 -0.14 17.64
N LYS A 274 -30.82 0.59 18.04
CA LYS A 274 -31.75 0.17 19.11
C LYS A 274 -32.84 -0.77 18.60
N ASN A 275 -33.45 -0.46 17.43
CA ASN A 275 -34.53 -1.25 16.87
C ASN A 275 -34.05 -2.64 16.45
N LYS A 276 -34.72 -3.70 16.94
CA LYS A 276 -34.34 -5.11 16.70
C LYS A 276 -34.37 -5.48 15.21
N TYR A 277 -35.43 -5.10 14.49
CA TYR A 277 -35.58 -5.45 13.08
C TYR A 277 -34.57 -4.71 12.20
N LEU A 278 -34.40 -3.39 12.44
CA LEU A 278 -33.36 -2.60 11.76
C LEU A 278 -31.97 -3.15 12.04
N LYS A 279 -31.68 -3.59 13.26
CA LYS A 279 -30.41 -4.21 13.64
C LYS A 279 -30.12 -5.46 12.79
N ILE A 280 -31.09 -6.39 12.70
CA ILE A 280 -30.97 -7.62 11.91
C ILE A 280 -30.77 -7.27 10.43
N PHE A 281 -31.60 -6.39 9.89
CA PHE A 281 -31.46 -5.92 8.51
C PHE A 281 -30.08 -5.34 8.23
N MET A 282 -29.60 -4.41 9.07
CA MET A 282 -28.29 -3.77 8.89
C MET A 282 -27.13 -4.76 9.03
N VAL A 283 -27.20 -5.73 9.94
CA VAL A 283 -26.16 -6.77 10.03
C VAL A 283 -26.13 -7.57 8.73
N ILE A 284 -27.27 -8.06 8.24
CA ILE A 284 -27.32 -8.79 6.98
C ILE A 284 -26.80 -7.95 5.83
N TYR A 285 -27.30 -6.72 5.69
CA TYR A 285 -26.92 -5.81 4.61
C TYR A 285 -25.41 -5.49 4.58
N LEU A 286 -24.81 -5.17 5.75
CA LEU A 286 -23.42 -4.74 5.86
C LEU A 286 -22.42 -5.90 5.92
N THR A 287 -22.88 -7.15 6.03
CA THR A 287 -21.96 -8.31 6.16
C THR A 287 -22.11 -9.31 5.02
N THR A 288 -23.34 -9.66 4.61
CA THR A 288 -23.56 -10.76 3.65
C THR A 288 -23.00 -10.42 2.28
N ILE A 289 -23.31 -9.23 1.76
CA ILE A 289 -22.88 -8.83 0.42
C ILE A 289 -21.36 -8.69 0.33
N PRO A 290 -20.64 -7.97 1.24
CA PRO A 290 -19.18 -7.92 1.20
C PRO A 290 -18.52 -9.30 1.33
N ILE A 291 -19.07 -10.19 2.18
CA ILE A 291 -18.56 -11.55 2.31
C ILE A 291 -18.71 -12.31 0.99
N SER A 292 -19.90 -12.24 0.36
CA SER A 292 -20.13 -12.89 -0.93
C SER A 292 -19.16 -12.41 -2.00
N PHE A 293 -18.98 -11.09 -2.13
CA PHE A 293 -18.01 -10.52 -3.07
C PHE A 293 -16.57 -10.91 -2.73
N GLY A 294 -16.19 -10.91 -1.45
CA GLY A 294 -14.87 -11.35 -1.01
C GLY A 294 -14.61 -12.83 -1.35
N ILE A 295 -15.58 -13.71 -1.14
CA ILE A 295 -15.50 -15.13 -1.50
C ILE A 295 -15.38 -15.29 -3.02
N ILE A 296 -16.23 -14.61 -3.80
CA ILE A 296 -16.19 -14.69 -5.26
C ILE A 296 -14.84 -14.17 -5.78
N TYR A 297 -14.31 -13.08 -5.22
CA TYR A 297 -12.98 -12.57 -5.58
C TYR A 297 -11.88 -13.60 -5.27
N LEU A 298 -11.91 -14.24 -4.10
CA LEU A 298 -10.95 -15.29 -3.77
C LEU A 298 -11.06 -16.48 -4.75
N LEU A 299 -12.28 -16.92 -5.04
CA LEU A 299 -12.51 -18.03 -5.95
C LEU A 299 -12.12 -17.70 -7.41
N SER A 300 -12.32 -16.45 -7.86
CA SER A 300 -11.94 -16.03 -9.21
C SER A 300 -10.44 -16.10 -9.47
N ASN A 301 -9.62 -16.04 -8.42
CA ASN A 301 -8.17 -16.23 -8.54
C ASN A 301 -7.77 -17.71 -8.72
N PHE A 302 -8.68 -18.66 -8.42
CA PHE A 302 -8.43 -20.10 -8.52
C PHE A 302 -9.23 -20.78 -9.64
N ILE A 303 -10.36 -20.18 -10.06
CA ILE A 303 -11.29 -20.80 -11.02
C ILE A 303 -11.56 -19.80 -12.16
N THR A 304 -11.05 -20.09 -13.34
CA THR A 304 -11.32 -19.33 -14.57
C THR A 304 -12.70 -19.68 -15.14
N HIS A 305 -13.78 -19.40 -14.40
CA HIS A 305 -15.12 -19.64 -14.89
C HIS A 305 -15.84 -18.31 -15.23
N PRO A 306 -16.60 -18.23 -16.35
CA PRO A 306 -17.28 -16.99 -16.79
C PRO A 306 -18.29 -16.43 -15.79
N ILE A 307 -18.75 -17.22 -14.80
CA ILE A 307 -19.60 -16.73 -13.69
C ILE A 307 -18.90 -15.61 -12.88
N PHE A 308 -17.56 -15.59 -12.83
CA PHE A 308 -16.81 -14.60 -12.06
C PHE A 308 -16.63 -13.25 -12.78
N SER A 309 -16.92 -13.20 -14.09
CA SER A 309 -17.03 -11.94 -14.83
C SER A 309 -18.29 -11.13 -14.48
N ILE A 310 -19.20 -11.72 -13.69
CA ILE A 310 -20.46 -11.10 -13.27
C ILE A 310 -20.24 -10.01 -12.20
N ILE A 311 -19.11 -9.97 -11.50
CA ILE A 311 -18.79 -8.83 -10.62
C ILE A 311 -18.33 -7.64 -11.48
N ARG A 312 -19.24 -7.10 -12.25
CA ARG A 312 -19.01 -5.84 -12.93
C ARG A 312 -19.24 -4.72 -11.92
N CYS A 313 -18.13 -4.12 -11.47
CA CYS A 313 -18.17 -2.93 -10.61
C CYS A 313 -18.79 -1.72 -11.32
N ASP A 314 -19.05 -1.81 -12.63
CA ASP A 314 -19.74 -0.84 -13.46
C ASP A 314 -21.27 -0.95 -13.38
N HIS A 315 -21.80 -2.02 -12.79
CA HIS A 315 -23.25 -2.17 -12.66
C HIS A 315 -23.84 -1.20 -11.63
N VAL A 316 -24.84 -0.41 -12.03
CA VAL A 316 -25.46 0.66 -11.21
C VAL A 316 -25.90 0.17 -9.83
N VAL A 317 -26.43 -1.06 -9.72
CA VAL A 317 -26.86 -1.66 -8.44
C VAL A 317 -25.67 -1.90 -7.51
N VAL A 318 -24.54 -2.37 -8.05
CA VAL A 318 -23.30 -2.61 -7.28
C VAL A 318 -22.73 -1.28 -6.80
N ILE A 319 -22.71 -0.28 -7.67
CA ILE A 319 -22.28 1.08 -7.34
C ILE A 319 -23.15 1.66 -6.22
N GLY A 320 -24.47 1.63 -6.38
CA GLY A 320 -25.42 2.11 -5.38
C GLY A 320 -25.28 1.42 -4.03
N TYR A 321 -25.07 0.10 -4.04
CA TYR A 321 -24.83 -0.67 -2.83
C TYR A 321 -23.56 -0.18 -2.08
N TYR A 322 -22.42 -0.11 -2.74
CA TYR A 322 -21.15 0.26 -2.07
C TYR A 322 -21.13 1.72 -1.62
N ILE A 323 -21.74 2.63 -2.36
CA ILE A 323 -21.89 4.04 -1.93
C ILE A 323 -22.76 4.10 -0.67
N SER A 324 -23.89 3.41 -0.64
CA SER A 324 -24.77 3.37 0.54
C SER A 324 -24.08 2.71 1.74
N GLN A 325 -23.32 1.64 1.51
CA GLN A 325 -22.52 1.00 2.54
C GLN A 325 -21.47 1.96 3.13
N ALA A 326 -20.76 2.71 2.29
CA ALA A 326 -19.77 3.71 2.75
C ALA A 326 -20.43 4.78 3.62
N ILE A 327 -21.60 5.30 3.21
CA ILE A 327 -22.35 6.31 3.95
C ILE A 327 -22.83 5.74 5.30
N ILE A 328 -23.43 4.54 5.30
CA ILE A 328 -23.94 3.91 6.52
C ILE A 328 -22.78 3.64 7.50
N GLN A 329 -21.65 3.14 7.03
CA GLN A 329 -20.46 2.96 7.87
C GLN A 329 -19.96 4.26 8.48
N PHE A 330 -19.90 5.33 7.69
CA PHE A 330 -19.51 6.64 8.19
C PHE A 330 -20.47 7.12 9.31
N ILE A 331 -21.78 6.98 9.11
CA ILE A 331 -22.79 7.34 10.10
C ILE A 331 -22.63 6.51 11.39
N LEU A 332 -22.41 5.20 11.28
CA LEU A 332 -22.20 4.32 12.43
C LEU A 332 -20.93 4.69 13.21
N LEU A 333 -19.82 4.92 12.50
CA LEU A 333 -18.56 5.35 13.10
C LEU A 333 -18.66 6.73 13.74
N PHE A 334 -19.36 7.67 13.10
CA PHE A 334 -19.57 9.00 13.65
C PHE A 334 -20.45 8.94 14.91
N THR A 335 -21.51 8.12 14.90
CA THR A 335 -22.39 7.90 16.07
C THR A 335 -21.60 7.28 17.24
N TYR A 336 -20.77 6.29 16.94
CA TYR A 336 -19.83 5.70 17.91
C TYR A 336 -18.90 6.75 18.47
N SER A 337 -18.25 7.53 17.61
CA SER A 337 -17.26 8.55 17.98
C SER A 337 -17.88 9.65 18.88
N ARG A 338 -19.11 10.06 18.60
CA ARG A 338 -19.86 11.00 19.47
C ARG A 338 -20.13 10.41 20.85
N ARG A 339 -20.52 9.13 20.90
CA ARG A 339 -20.84 8.44 22.16
C ARG A 339 -19.59 8.26 23.03
N GLU A 340 -18.50 7.77 22.44
CA GLU A 340 -17.26 7.46 23.16
C GLU A 340 -16.31 8.68 23.26
N LYS A 341 -16.67 9.82 22.65
CA LYS A 341 -15.86 11.05 22.60
C LYS A 341 -14.47 10.85 22.01
N ASP A 342 -14.30 9.84 21.13
CA ASP A 342 -13.09 9.57 20.36
C ASP A 342 -13.40 9.61 18.85
N TYR A 343 -13.00 10.68 18.17
CA TYR A 343 -13.28 10.91 16.76
C TYR A 343 -12.23 10.27 15.82
N LEU A 344 -11.21 9.61 16.36
CA LEU A 344 -10.14 9.03 15.54
C LEU A 344 -10.62 7.93 14.60
N PRO A 345 -11.50 6.98 15.00
CA PRO A 345 -12.03 6.00 14.06
C PRO A 345 -12.69 6.64 12.84
N THR A 346 -13.53 7.65 13.06
CA THR A 346 -14.20 8.38 11.98
C THR A 346 -13.20 9.17 11.12
N LEU A 347 -12.20 9.81 11.73
CA LEU A 347 -11.16 10.53 11.02
C LEU A 347 -10.36 9.60 10.09
N PHE A 348 -9.89 8.46 10.59
CA PHE A 348 -9.14 7.49 9.77
C PHE A 348 -9.98 6.90 8.65
N TYR A 349 -11.26 6.61 8.90
CA TYR A 349 -12.19 6.20 7.86
C TYR A 349 -12.33 7.27 6.77
N PHE A 350 -12.58 8.52 7.16
CA PHE A 350 -12.71 9.64 6.23
C PHE A 350 -11.43 9.84 5.40
N LEU A 351 -10.25 9.84 6.03
CA LEU A 351 -8.97 9.98 5.33
C LEU A 351 -8.72 8.80 4.36
N GLY A 352 -9.10 7.58 4.74
CA GLY A 352 -9.01 6.41 3.87
C GLY A 352 -9.90 6.54 2.64
N MET A 353 -11.16 6.93 2.82
CA MET A 353 -12.07 7.19 1.69
C MET A 353 -11.59 8.33 0.79
N THR A 354 -11.00 9.35 1.39
CA THR A 354 -10.45 10.50 0.65
C THR A 354 -9.23 10.11 -0.18
N ALA A 355 -8.36 9.22 0.33
CA ALA A 355 -7.18 8.77 -0.40
C ALA A 355 -7.54 8.13 -1.75
N ASN A 356 -8.54 7.23 -1.77
CA ASN A 356 -9.07 6.68 -3.03
C ASN A 356 -9.97 7.67 -3.79
N GLY A 357 -10.66 8.57 -3.09
CA GLY A 357 -11.45 9.63 -3.73
C GLY A 357 -10.59 10.54 -4.63
N MET A 358 -9.35 10.81 -4.26
CA MET A 358 -8.42 11.58 -5.11
C MET A 358 -8.03 10.82 -6.38
N MET A 359 -7.98 9.49 -6.32
CA MET A 359 -7.67 8.65 -7.47
C MET A 359 -8.77 8.65 -8.54
N LEU A 360 -9.98 9.16 -8.24
CA LEU A 360 -11.03 9.37 -9.23
C LEU A 360 -10.59 10.32 -10.36
N LEU A 361 -9.61 11.15 -10.11
CA LEU A 361 -9.03 12.09 -11.09
C LEU A 361 -7.74 11.57 -11.73
N SER A 362 -7.29 10.35 -11.37
CA SER A 362 -6.06 9.75 -11.90
C SER A 362 -6.34 8.78 -13.04
N PRO A 363 -5.57 8.81 -14.13
CA PRO A 363 -5.69 7.84 -15.21
C PRO A 363 -5.19 6.45 -14.83
N THR A 364 -4.30 6.38 -13.83
CA THR A 364 -3.64 5.13 -13.43
C THR A 364 -4.07 4.72 -12.03
N TRP A 365 -4.77 3.60 -11.95
CA TRP A 365 -5.20 3.01 -10.69
C TRP A 365 -4.65 1.60 -10.57
N GLY A 366 -4.19 1.21 -9.38
CA GLY A 366 -3.61 -0.13 -9.18
C GLY A 366 -3.54 -0.53 -7.70
N TYR A 367 -3.06 -1.74 -7.48
CA TYR A 367 -2.88 -2.32 -6.14
C TYR A 367 -2.06 -1.42 -5.22
N ARG A 368 -0.96 -0.87 -5.71
CA ARG A 368 -0.04 -0.03 -4.94
C ARG A 368 -0.61 1.33 -4.57
N THR A 369 -1.41 1.95 -5.44
CA THR A 369 -1.98 3.27 -5.19
C THR A 369 -3.11 3.23 -4.16
N SER A 370 -3.82 2.10 -4.02
CA SER A 370 -4.91 1.92 -3.05
C SER A 370 -4.44 1.46 -1.66
N PHE A 371 -3.15 1.20 -1.48
CA PHE A 371 -2.63 0.70 -0.20
C PHE A 371 -2.82 1.67 0.96
N LEU A 372 -2.64 2.97 0.74
CA LEU A 372 -2.90 3.98 1.78
C LEU A 372 -4.34 3.94 2.26
N THR A 373 -5.31 3.81 1.33
CA THR A 373 -6.73 3.63 1.66
C THR A 373 -6.94 2.40 2.53
N TYR A 374 -6.40 1.26 2.08
CA TYR A 374 -6.46 0.00 2.82
C TYR A 374 -5.96 0.17 4.26
N LEU A 375 -4.79 0.78 4.43
CA LEU A 375 -4.18 0.97 5.74
C LEU A 375 -5.01 1.88 6.65
N LEU A 376 -5.49 3.02 6.14
CA LEU A 376 -6.25 3.99 6.93
C LEU A 376 -7.63 3.44 7.34
N LEU A 377 -8.32 2.74 6.43
CA LEU A 377 -9.57 2.05 6.74
C LEU A 377 -9.35 0.94 7.79
N ALA A 378 -8.30 0.15 7.64
CA ALA A 378 -7.96 -0.89 8.60
C ALA A 378 -7.67 -0.31 10.00
N ILE A 379 -6.95 0.81 10.09
CA ILE A 379 -6.73 1.52 11.37
C ILE A 379 -8.08 1.91 11.99
N SER A 380 -9.01 2.43 11.20
CA SER A 380 -10.36 2.77 11.69
C SER A 380 -11.08 1.56 12.29
N TYR A 381 -11.02 0.41 11.62
CA TYR A 381 -11.66 -0.82 12.11
C TYR A 381 -10.94 -1.42 13.33
N ILE A 382 -9.62 -1.29 13.42
CA ILE A 382 -8.84 -1.74 14.58
C ILE A 382 -9.30 -1.03 15.85
N PHE A 383 -9.60 0.27 15.82
CA PHE A 383 -10.16 1.00 16.97
C PHE A 383 -11.43 0.32 17.50
N ILE A 384 -12.33 -0.06 16.60
CA ILE A 384 -13.60 -0.68 16.96
C ILE A 384 -13.40 -2.10 17.50
N ILE A 385 -12.55 -2.89 16.83
CA ILE A 385 -12.25 -4.26 17.23
C ILE A 385 -11.58 -4.27 18.61
N ASP A 386 -10.58 -3.44 18.86
CA ASP A 386 -9.93 -3.36 20.18
C ASP A 386 -10.92 -2.93 21.24
N TYR A 387 -11.77 -1.92 20.97
CA TYR A 387 -12.76 -1.44 21.93
C TYR A 387 -13.71 -2.53 22.42
N TYR A 388 -14.23 -3.37 21.51
CA TYR A 388 -15.26 -4.38 21.85
C TYR A 388 -14.71 -5.79 22.12
N THR A 389 -13.46 -6.09 21.77
CA THR A 389 -12.92 -7.46 21.86
C THR A 389 -11.64 -7.60 22.69
N HIS A 390 -11.16 -6.52 23.33
CA HIS A 390 -9.87 -6.52 24.04
C HIS A 390 -9.75 -7.61 25.13
N GLU A 391 -10.83 -8.06 25.74
CA GLU A 391 -10.85 -9.14 26.75
C GLU A 391 -10.99 -10.53 26.13
N ARG A 392 -11.36 -10.65 24.85
CA ARG A 392 -11.62 -11.92 24.19
C ARG A 392 -10.35 -12.58 23.70
N LYS A 393 -9.82 -13.51 24.48
CA LYS A 393 -8.61 -14.27 24.13
C LYS A 393 -8.73 -14.99 22.77
N ILE A 394 -9.92 -15.49 22.42
CA ILE A 394 -10.15 -16.20 21.15
C ILE A 394 -9.84 -15.31 19.93
N VAL A 395 -10.18 -14.01 19.98
CA VAL A 395 -9.87 -13.06 18.90
C VAL A 395 -8.38 -12.84 18.80
N LEU A 396 -7.69 -12.71 19.92
CA LEU A 396 -6.22 -12.61 19.94
C LEU A 396 -5.55 -13.85 19.32
N TYR A 397 -5.96 -15.05 19.73
CA TYR A 397 -5.36 -16.30 19.23
C TYR A 397 -5.68 -16.53 17.74
N PHE A 398 -6.85 -16.10 17.27
CA PHE A 398 -7.19 -16.15 15.85
C PHE A 398 -6.21 -15.31 15.00
N PHE A 399 -6.02 -14.03 15.35
CA PHE A 399 -5.08 -13.17 14.60
C PHE A 399 -3.62 -13.57 14.77
N LEU A 400 -3.23 -14.08 15.94
CA LEU A 400 -1.91 -14.68 16.16
C LEU A 400 -1.69 -15.88 15.24
N GLY A 401 -2.63 -16.82 15.19
CA GLY A 401 -2.53 -18.04 14.39
C GLY A 401 -2.39 -17.74 12.90
N ILE A 402 -3.24 -16.86 12.36
CA ILE A 402 -3.16 -16.46 10.96
C ILE A 402 -1.85 -15.72 10.66
N SER A 403 -1.43 -14.80 11.54
CA SER A 403 -0.15 -14.09 11.33
C SER A 403 1.04 -15.05 11.31
N THR A 404 1.04 -16.05 12.20
CA THR A 404 2.10 -17.09 12.22
C THR A 404 2.09 -17.93 10.95
N PHE A 405 0.91 -18.35 10.49
CA PHE A 405 0.76 -19.07 9.23
C PHE A 405 1.31 -18.26 8.03
N MET A 406 0.96 -16.98 7.93
CA MET A 406 1.42 -16.12 6.85
C MET A 406 2.92 -15.83 6.89
N ILE A 407 3.51 -15.74 8.09
CA ILE A 407 4.96 -15.63 8.26
C ILE A 407 5.65 -16.86 7.64
N LEU A 408 5.19 -18.06 7.99
CA LEU A 408 5.74 -19.32 7.44
C LEU A 408 5.52 -19.40 5.92
N PHE A 409 4.33 -19.03 5.45
CA PHE A 409 4.01 -18.99 4.03
C PHE A 409 4.98 -18.10 3.23
N TYR A 410 5.19 -16.85 3.66
CA TYR A 410 6.11 -15.94 2.97
C TYR A 410 7.57 -16.39 3.06
N LEU A 411 7.99 -16.98 4.19
CA LEU A 411 9.34 -17.53 4.31
C LEU A 411 9.58 -18.64 3.28
N ILE A 412 8.66 -19.59 3.17
CA ILE A 412 8.78 -20.69 2.20
C ILE A 412 8.77 -20.14 0.78
N LEU A 413 7.84 -19.22 0.47
CA LEU A 413 7.74 -18.61 -0.85
C LEU A 413 9.05 -17.92 -1.25
N TYR A 414 9.58 -17.04 -0.41
CA TYR A 414 10.77 -16.24 -0.79
C TYR A 414 12.07 -17.04 -0.71
N ILE A 415 12.17 -18.11 0.10
CA ILE A 415 13.28 -19.06 0.00
C ILE A 415 13.30 -19.71 -1.40
N ASN A 416 12.14 -20.10 -1.90
CA ASN A 416 12.04 -20.71 -3.24
C ASN A 416 12.30 -19.70 -4.36
N VAL A 417 11.80 -18.46 -4.22
CA VAL A 417 12.12 -17.36 -5.15
C VAL A 417 13.63 -17.11 -5.20
N PHE A 418 14.30 -17.10 -4.06
CA PHE A 418 15.75 -16.90 -3.99
C PHE A 418 16.52 -18.04 -4.67
N ARG A 419 16.14 -19.30 -4.43
CA ARG A 419 16.74 -20.47 -5.12
C ARG A 419 16.57 -20.35 -6.63
N ALA A 420 15.37 -20.05 -7.08
CA ALA A 420 15.08 -19.86 -8.49
C ALA A 420 15.89 -18.73 -9.12
N GLU A 421 16.14 -17.65 -8.39
CA GLU A 421 17.00 -16.56 -8.87
C GLU A 421 18.44 -17.00 -9.02
N LEU A 422 18.98 -17.76 -8.06
CA LEU A 422 20.34 -18.32 -8.17
C LEU A 422 20.47 -19.25 -9.38
N ASP A 423 19.44 -20.07 -9.64
CA ASP A 423 19.40 -20.94 -10.82
C ASP A 423 19.35 -20.13 -12.11
N ARG A 424 18.57 -19.06 -12.15
CA ARG A 424 18.50 -18.13 -13.29
C ARG A 424 19.85 -17.44 -13.53
N GLU A 425 20.48 -16.89 -12.49
CA GLU A 425 21.80 -16.26 -12.60
C GLU A 425 22.84 -17.25 -13.12
N SER A 426 22.87 -18.46 -12.57
CA SER A 426 23.82 -19.49 -13.01
C SER A 426 23.57 -19.95 -14.44
N SER A 427 22.30 -20.00 -14.88
CA SER A 427 21.92 -20.33 -16.25
C SER A 427 22.37 -19.24 -17.22
N ILE A 428 22.15 -17.97 -16.90
CA ILE A 428 22.62 -16.85 -17.73
C ILE A 428 24.15 -16.91 -17.87
N GLN A 429 24.88 -17.07 -16.77
CA GLN A 429 26.35 -17.10 -16.79
C GLN A 429 26.91 -18.23 -17.68
N ARG A 430 26.26 -19.41 -17.70
CA ARG A 430 26.64 -20.51 -18.57
C ARG A 430 26.38 -20.24 -20.05
N GLN A 431 25.42 -19.40 -20.37
CA GLN A 431 24.96 -19.12 -21.73
C GLN A 431 25.51 -17.82 -22.31
N LEU A 432 26.30 -17.02 -21.57
CA LEU A 432 26.78 -15.68 -22.03
C LEU A 432 27.53 -15.68 -23.39
N LYS A 433 28.04 -16.84 -23.82
CA LYS A 433 28.74 -17.00 -25.12
C LYS A 433 27.86 -17.51 -26.25
N ASN A 434 26.59 -17.79 -25.98
CA ASN A 434 25.64 -18.27 -26.96
C ASN A 434 24.96 -17.11 -27.68
N ASP A 435 24.55 -17.33 -28.92
CA ASP A 435 23.77 -16.35 -29.69
C ASP A 435 22.37 -16.15 -29.11
N ILE A 436 21.84 -17.17 -28.44
CA ILE A 436 20.52 -17.16 -27.79
C ILE A 436 20.68 -17.62 -26.34
N ILE A 437 20.11 -16.84 -25.42
CA ILE A 437 20.04 -17.15 -24.00
C ILE A 437 18.60 -17.49 -23.64
N TYR A 438 18.38 -18.65 -23.06
CA TYR A 438 17.07 -19.09 -22.58
C TYR A 438 16.93 -18.83 -21.09
N ILE A 439 15.85 -18.12 -20.71
CA ILE A 439 15.57 -17.74 -19.32
C ILE A 439 14.17 -18.21 -18.93
N GLU A 440 14.06 -18.93 -17.83
CA GLU A 440 12.77 -19.35 -17.31
C GLU A 440 11.99 -18.15 -16.72
N ARG A 441 10.70 -18.07 -17.06
CA ARG A 441 9.78 -17.06 -16.51
C ARG A 441 9.47 -17.35 -15.06
N PHE A 442 9.58 -16.33 -14.23
CA PHE A 442 9.04 -16.34 -12.87
C PHE A 442 7.53 -16.12 -12.86
N PRO A 443 6.80 -16.65 -11.86
CA PRO A 443 5.43 -16.25 -11.63
C PRO A 443 5.34 -14.74 -11.35
N SER A 444 4.49 -14.03 -12.09
CA SER A 444 4.39 -12.57 -12.04
C SER A 444 3.94 -11.99 -10.68
N TYR A 445 3.40 -12.83 -9.78
CA TYR A 445 2.95 -12.41 -8.47
C TYR A 445 4.05 -12.33 -7.40
N VAL A 446 5.23 -12.92 -7.63
CA VAL A 446 6.30 -12.96 -6.61
C VAL A 446 7.06 -11.65 -6.49
N ASN A 447 7.21 -10.92 -7.62
CA ASN A 447 7.79 -9.58 -7.65
C ASN A 447 7.28 -8.82 -8.88
N CYS A 448 7.25 -7.49 -8.78
CA CYS A 448 6.75 -6.64 -9.86
C CYS A 448 7.69 -6.70 -11.07
N ASN A 449 7.13 -6.98 -12.26
CA ASN A 449 7.87 -7.03 -13.52
C ASN A 449 9.16 -7.87 -13.47
N ILE A 450 9.10 -9.02 -12.78
CA ILE A 450 10.28 -9.88 -12.57
C ILE A 450 10.79 -10.51 -13.88
N ASN A 451 9.95 -10.55 -14.92
CA ASN A 451 10.31 -10.98 -16.27
C ASN A 451 10.48 -9.74 -17.16
N PRO A 452 11.53 -9.70 -17.99
CA PRO A 452 11.75 -8.60 -18.94
C PRO A 452 10.89 -8.76 -20.20
N GLU A 453 9.56 -8.57 -20.10
CA GLU A 453 8.59 -8.86 -21.17
C GLU A 453 8.49 -7.78 -22.24
N ASN A 454 8.96 -6.55 -21.97
CA ASN A 454 8.98 -5.45 -22.94
C ASN A 454 10.41 -5.03 -23.31
N GLU A 455 10.55 -4.33 -24.43
CA GLU A 455 11.86 -3.90 -24.96
C GLU A 455 12.68 -3.07 -23.96
N PHE A 456 12.05 -2.17 -23.22
CA PHE A 456 12.72 -1.35 -22.22
C PHE A 456 13.30 -2.22 -21.09
N HIS A 457 12.47 -3.09 -20.49
CA HIS A 457 12.91 -3.97 -19.41
C HIS A 457 13.93 -4.98 -19.91
N MET A 458 13.79 -5.51 -21.15
CA MET A 458 14.74 -6.43 -21.77
C MET A 458 16.13 -5.79 -21.96
N GLY A 459 16.14 -4.56 -22.47
CA GLY A 459 17.41 -3.80 -22.61
C GLY A 459 18.10 -3.58 -21.25
N LYS A 460 17.35 -3.17 -20.22
CA LYS A 460 17.90 -2.96 -18.88
C LYS A 460 18.28 -4.25 -18.16
N PHE A 461 17.59 -5.33 -18.41
CA PHE A 461 17.94 -6.65 -17.95
C PHE A 461 19.27 -7.13 -18.54
N LYS A 462 19.44 -7.02 -19.87
CA LYS A 462 20.70 -7.36 -20.53
C LYS A 462 21.88 -6.56 -19.97
N GLU A 463 21.69 -5.24 -19.82
CA GLU A 463 22.72 -4.36 -19.25
C GLU A 463 23.05 -4.74 -17.80
N TYR A 464 22.05 -5.05 -16.98
CA TYR A 464 22.24 -5.48 -15.58
C TYR A 464 23.01 -6.79 -15.45
N TYR A 465 22.66 -7.80 -16.27
CA TYR A 465 23.34 -9.11 -16.28
C TYR A 465 24.57 -9.17 -17.17
N GLN A 466 24.98 -8.05 -17.78
CA GLN A 466 26.14 -7.93 -18.68
C GLN A 466 26.02 -8.86 -19.91
N ILE A 467 24.82 -9.04 -20.42
CA ILE A 467 24.54 -9.76 -21.67
C ILE A 467 24.78 -8.80 -22.83
N ASP A 468 25.41 -9.30 -23.92
CA ASP A 468 25.64 -8.51 -25.12
C ASP A 468 24.29 -8.00 -25.68
N PRO A 469 24.17 -6.72 -26.04
CA PRO A 469 22.93 -6.14 -26.58
C PRO A 469 22.37 -6.91 -27.77
N ASP A 470 23.24 -7.46 -28.61
CA ASP A 470 22.84 -8.20 -29.83
C ASP A 470 22.42 -9.64 -29.54
N THR A 471 22.76 -10.22 -28.39
CA THR A 471 22.34 -11.57 -27.98
C THR A 471 20.83 -11.65 -27.84
N GLN A 472 20.19 -12.59 -28.49
CA GLN A 472 18.76 -12.83 -28.32
C GLN A 472 18.47 -13.45 -26.95
N VAL A 473 17.46 -12.97 -26.25
CA VAL A 473 16.99 -13.54 -24.97
C VAL A 473 15.56 -14.03 -25.16
N GLU A 474 15.36 -15.31 -24.93
CA GLU A 474 14.06 -15.97 -25.01
C GLU A 474 13.57 -16.39 -23.64
N LEU A 475 12.30 -16.01 -23.34
CA LEU A 475 11.63 -16.39 -22.11
C LEU A 475 10.91 -17.73 -22.33
N THR A 476 11.37 -18.75 -21.61
CA THR A 476 10.76 -20.09 -21.62
C THR A 476 9.84 -20.27 -20.43
N ASP A 477 8.88 -21.19 -20.52
CA ASP A 477 8.04 -21.54 -19.40
C ASP A 477 8.85 -22.32 -18.36
N GLY A 478 8.96 -21.76 -17.14
CA GLY A 478 9.68 -22.38 -16.04
C GLY A 478 8.88 -23.51 -15.38
N ASN A 479 9.56 -24.54 -14.94
CA ASN A 479 8.98 -25.57 -14.09
C ASN A 479 9.04 -25.13 -12.62
N TRP A 480 8.01 -24.35 -12.17
CA TRP A 480 7.93 -23.79 -10.83
C TRP A 480 7.10 -24.66 -9.86
N GLU A 481 7.10 -26.00 -10.04
CA GLU A 481 6.33 -26.92 -9.19
C GLU A 481 6.60 -26.78 -7.69
N TYR A 482 7.76 -26.23 -7.33
CA TYR A 482 8.14 -25.96 -5.95
C TYR A 482 7.61 -24.60 -5.40
N LEU A 483 7.02 -23.74 -6.25
CA LEU A 483 6.36 -22.52 -5.78
C LEU A 483 4.89 -22.83 -5.46
N ILE A 484 4.48 -22.63 -4.22
CA ILE A 484 3.22 -23.09 -3.60
C ILE A 484 1.93 -22.73 -4.38
N PHE A 485 1.97 -21.79 -5.33
CA PHE A 485 0.81 -21.32 -6.10
C PHE A 485 1.06 -21.26 -7.61
N TYR A 486 1.92 -22.09 -8.12
CA TYR A 486 2.08 -22.20 -9.57
C TYR A 486 0.88 -22.93 -10.18
N HIS A 487 -0.05 -22.17 -10.72
CA HIS A 487 -1.01 -22.69 -11.70
C HIS A 487 -0.60 -22.18 -13.08
N SER A 488 -0.23 -23.11 -13.94
CA SER A 488 0.05 -22.84 -15.34
C SER A 488 -1.20 -22.27 -16.02
N LYS A 489 -1.35 -20.92 -16.02
CA LYS A 489 -2.31 -20.26 -16.92
C LYS A 489 -1.93 -20.46 -18.39
N ASN A 490 -0.75 -20.96 -18.67
CA ASN A 490 -0.21 -21.09 -20.03
C ASN A 490 -0.60 -22.36 -20.78
N LYS A 491 -1.38 -23.28 -20.19
CA LYS A 491 -1.97 -24.40 -20.97
C LYS A 491 -3.26 -24.04 -21.74
N ALA A 492 -3.77 -22.81 -21.60
CA ALA A 492 -5.02 -22.40 -22.23
C ALA A 492 -4.84 -21.54 -23.51
N SER A 493 -3.61 -21.30 -23.97
CA SER A 493 -3.34 -20.54 -25.21
C SER A 493 -2.80 -21.39 -26.36
N GLU A 494 -2.80 -22.73 -26.24
CA GLU A 494 -2.45 -23.66 -27.33
C GLU A 494 -3.67 -24.44 -27.84
N HIS A 495 -4.83 -23.82 -27.95
CA HIS A 495 -5.94 -24.34 -28.77
C HIS A 495 -6.73 -23.23 -29.39
#